data_eed5c6f6a77daec0dc7770c8ea925cf3
#
_entry.id   eed5c6f6a77daec0dc7770c8ea925cf3
#
_cell.length_a   1.000
_cell.length_b   1.000
_cell.length_c   1.000
_cell.angle_alpha   90.00
_cell.angle_beta   90.00
_cell.angle_gamma   90.00
#
_symmetry.space_group_name_H-M   'P 1'
#
loop_
_entity.id
_entity.type
_entity.pdbx_description
1 polymer ?
#
loop_
_entity_poly.entity_id
_entity_poly.type
_entity_poly.pdbx_seq_one_letter_code
_entity_poly.pdbx_strand_id
1 'polypeptide(L)'
;MARPEIAFCRPAGLQCRAMPSKPIPGSSGEVLTTLPSAYVPHAATGLLHLPRFLAKAKYVKAHGALPASYAKNYKRGMDRFLCMHLGIDPSAVEKIVFESATDEEIDAKLAAILPADRRVAKWNREYVQKGMTPSGREFLKEALTNMGCADRLEQIISVTDLMEFDEGRIE
;
A
#
# COMPACT_ATOMS: atom_id res chain seq x y z
N MET A 1 1.77 50.02 56.25
CA MET A 1 0.83 48.97 55.77
C MET A 1 1.36 48.46 54.43
N ALA A 2 2.11 47.39 54.43
CA ALA A 2 2.64 46.79 53.24
C ALA A 2 1.66 45.72 52.72
N ARG A 3 1.34 45.75 51.41
CA ARG A 3 0.49 44.76 50.75
C ARG A 3 1.34 43.52 50.41
N PRO A 4 0.87 42.30 50.63
CA PRO A 4 1.61 41.09 50.19
C PRO A 4 1.50 40.93 48.68
N GLU A 5 2.66 40.73 48.02
CA GLU A 5 2.77 40.28 46.64
C GLU A 5 2.29 38.82 46.54
N ILE A 6 1.27 38.60 45.72
CA ILE A 6 0.78 37.27 45.37
C ILE A 6 1.70 36.75 44.26
N ALA A 7 2.60 35.84 44.63
CA ALA A 7 3.42 35.09 43.67
C ALA A 7 2.51 34.20 42.80
N PHE A 8 2.35 34.56 41.53
CA PHE A 8 1.68 33.73 40.51
C PHE A 8 2.60 32.55 40.18
N CYS A 9 2.27 31.41 40.74
CA CYS A 9 2.89 30.14 40.37
C CYS A 9 2.55 29.82 38.91
N ARG A 10 3.51 29.94 37.99
CA ARG A 10 3.38 29.49 36.62
C ARG A 10 3.24 27.95 36.64
N PRO A 11 2.20 27.34 36.03
CA PRO A 11 2.15 25.89 35.89
C PRO A 11 3.31 25.44 35.01
N ALA A 12 4.03 24.45 35.53
CA ALA A 12 5.13 23.78 34.85
C ALA A 12 4.71 23.31 33.46
N GLY A 13 5.57 23.61 32.48
CA GLY A 13 5.43 23.42 31.07
C GLY A 13 4.60 22.22 30.61
N LEU A 14 3.52 22.52 29.88
CA LEU A 14 3.10 21.64 28.80
C LEU A 14 4.29 21.57 27.82
N GLN A 15 5.07 20.52 27.93
CA GLN A 15 5.94 20.13 26.85
C GLN A 15 5.02 19.85 25.67
N CYS A 16 5.02 20.75 24.68
CA CYS A 16 4.47 20.45 23.37
C CYS A 16 5.17 19.15 22.91
N ARG A 17 4.46 18.04 23.06
CA ARG A 17 4.86 16.79 22.45
C ARG A 17 4.93 17.11 20.97
N ALA A 18 6.13 17.13 20.40
CA ALA A 18 6.32 17.34 18.98
C ALA A 18 5.38 16.34 18.28
N MET A 19 4.46 16.86 17.49
CA MET A 19 3.63 16.01 16.63
C MET A 19 4.60 15.15 15.82
N PRO A 20 4.41 13.83 15.76
CA PRO A 20 5.29 13.00 14.98
C PRO A 20 5.37 13.60 13.57
N SER A 21 6.58 13.83 13.10
CA SER A 21 6.82 14.32 11.75
C SER A 21 6.07 13.38 10.79
N LYS A 22 5.39 13.94 9.76
CA LYS A 22 4.79 13.13 8.68
C LYS A 22 5.81 12.06 8.28
N PRO A 23 5.40 10.78 8.13
CA PRO A 23 6.31 9.78 7.65
C PRO A 23 6.86 10.26 6.30
N ILE A 24 8.16 10.18 6.15
CA ILE A 24 8.81 10.46 4.87
C ILE A 24 8.35 9.38 3.90
N PRO A 25 7.83 9.71 2.71
CA PRO A 25 7.54 8.72 1.69
C PRO A 25 8.71 7.77 1.51
N GLY A 26 8.45 6.46 1.49
CA GLY A 26 9.50 5.47 1.42
C GLY A 26 10.19 5.16 2.74
N SER A 27 9.53 5.36 3.87
CA SER A 27 10.07 4.98 5.19
C SER A 27 10.46 3.51 5.28
N SER A 28 9.84 2.62 4.47
CA SER A 28 10.24 1.22 4.30
C SER A 28 11.28 1.03 3.18
N GLY A 29 11.66 2.06 2.44
CA GLY A 29 12.62 2.04 1.34
C GLY A 29 12.31 3.07 0.26
N GLU A 30 12.88 2.89 -0.95
CA GLU A 30 12.62 3.76 -2.10
C GLU A 30 11.14 3.68 -2.55
N VAL A 31 10.52 4.84 -2.80
CA VAL A 31 9.15 4.95 -3.30
C VAL A 31 9.13 5.14 -4.82
N LEU A 32 8.37 4.30 -5.50
CA LEU A 32 8.07 4.45 -6.92
C LEU A 32 6.83 5.35 -7.09
N THR A 33 7.05 6.62 -7.38
CA THR A 33 5.99 7.62 -7.57
C THR A 33 5.09 7.34 -8.78
N THR A 34 5.54 6.48 -9.70
CA THR A 34 4.79 6.04 -10.89
C THR A 34 3.77 4.95 -10.59
N LEU A 35 3.82 4.32 -9.42
CA LEU A 35 2.80 3.33 -9.07
C LEU A 35 1.46 4.02 -8.78
N PRO A 36 0.35 3.49 -9.31
CA PRO A 36 -0.98 4.02 -8.96
C PRO A 36 -1.30 3.75 -7.49
N SER A 37 -2.23 4.55 -6.93
CA SER A 37 -2.77 4.31 -5.59
C SER A 37 -3.34 2.88 -5.49
N ALA A 38 -3.22 2.30 -4.30
CA ALA A 38 -3.77 0.98 -4.01
C ALA A 38 -5.31 0.94 -4.10
N TYR A 39 -5.96 2.09 -4.00
CA TYR A 39 -7.41 2.24 -4.10
C TYR A 39 -7.93 2.48 -5.53
N VAL A 40 -7.03 2.61 -6.52
CA VAL A 40 -7.45 2.80 -7.93
C VAL A 40 -7.75 1.43 -8.56
N PRO A 41 -8.98 1.21 -9.04
CA PRO A 41 -9.32 -0.01 -9.75
C PRO A 41 -8.78 0.02 -11.18
N HIS A 42 -8.54 -1.16 -11.75
CA HIS A 42 -8.18 -1.30 -13.15
C HIS A 42 -9.37 -0.91 -14.05
N ALA A 43 -9.13 -0.04 -15.02
CA ALA A 43 -10.20 0.56 -15.84
C ALA A 43 -11.07 -0.49 -16.54
N ALA A 44 -10.44 -1.49 -17.18
CA ALA A 44 -11.17 -2.50 -17.95
C ALA A 44 -11.80 -3.62 -17.08
N THR A 45 -11.24 -3.92 -15.90
CA THR A 45 -11.68 -5.08 -15.11
C THR A 45 -12.36 -4.71 -13.80
N GLY A 46 -12.17 -3.50 -13.30
CA GLY A 46 -12.64 -3.05 -11.99
C GLY A 46 -11.87 -3.63 -10.79
N LEU A 47 -10.83 -4.44 -11.02
CA LEU A 47 -10.06 -5.10 -9.96
C LEU A 47 -9.09 -4.11 -9.30
N LEU A 48 -9.18 -3.95 -7.99
CA LEU A 48 -8.16 -3.28 -7.18
C LEU A 48 -6.84 -4.07 -7.21
N HIS A 49 -5.74 -3.40 -6.96
CA HIS A 49 -4.37 -3.91 -6.99
C HIS A 49 -3.82 -4.30 -8.38
N LEU A 50 -4.66 -4.66 -9.33
CA LEU A 50 -4.19 -5.02 -10.67
C LEU A 50 -3.38 -3.90 -11.33
N PRO A 51 -3.79 -2.61 -11.28
CA PRO A 51 -2.98 -1.52 -11.83
C PRO A 51 -1.58 -1.44 -11.23
N ARG A 52 -1.45 -1.67 -9.92
CA ARG A 52 -0.15 -1.67 -9.24
C ARG A 52 0.72 -2.84 -9.68
N PHE A 53 0.13 -4.02 -9.82
CA PHE A 53 0.88 -5.20 -10.29
C PHE A 53 1.39 -4.98 -11.73
N LEU A 54 0.54 -4.47 -12.64
CA LEU A 54 0.93 -4.13 -14.01
C LEU A 54 2.03 -3.06 -14.03
N ALA A 55 1.91 -2.00 -13.22
CA ALA A 55 2.90 -0.94 -13.12
C ALA A 55 4.26 -1.48 -12.64
N LYS A 56 4.28 -2.38 -11.66
CA LYS A 56 5.51 -3.07 -11.23
C LYS A 56 6.13 -3.91 -12.35
N ALA A 57 5.31 -4.66 -13.07
CA ALA A 57 5.79 -5.46 -14.20
C ALA A 57 6.36 -4.58 -15.33
N LYS A 58 5.70 -3.45 -15.64
CA LYS A 58 6.22 -2.44 -16.60
C LYS A 58 7.55 -1.84 -16.13
N TYR A 59 7.66 -1.55 -14.83
CA TYR A 59 8.91 -1.05 -14.27
C TYR A 59 10.05 -2.07 -14.44
N VAL A 60 9.80 -3.35 -14.12
CA VAL A 60 10.80 -4.42 -14.35
C VAL A 60 11.18 -4.52 -15.81
N LYS A 61 10.20 -4.47 -16.73
CA LYS A 61 10.47 -4.49 -18.18
C LYS A 61 11.38 -3.33 -18.62
N ALA A 62 11.19 -2.14 -18.04
CA ALA A 62 11.94 -0.94 -18.42
C ALA A 62 13.32 -0.85 -17.76
N HIS A 63 13.46 -1.33 -16.50
CA HIS A 63 14.64 -1.10 -15.65
C HIS A 63 15.36 -2.39 -15.23
N GLY A 64 14.83 -3.57 -15.57
CA GLY A 64 15.39 -4.87 -15.23
C GLY A 64 15.02 -5.40 -13.84
N ALA A 65 14.91 -4.54 -12.85
CA ALA A 65 14.55 -4.93 -11.46
C ALA A 65 13.78 -3.83 -10.74
N LEU A 66 13.02 -4.23 -9.73
CA LEU A 66 12.37 -3.31 -8.79
C LEU A 66 13.34 -2.92 -7.66
N PRO A 67 13.16 -1.73 -7.04
CA PRO A 67 13.80 -1.40 -5.78
C PRO A 67 13.53 -2.49 -4.71
N ALA A 68 14.44 -2.66 -3.77
CA ALA A 68 14.37 -3.71 -2.75
C ALA A 68 13.07 -3.65 -1.91
N SER A 69 12.55 -2.44 -1.67
CA SER A 69 11.27 -2.22 -0.98
C SER A 69 10.08 -2.91 -1.65
N TYR A 70 10.07 -2.99 -2.98
CA TYR A 70 9.01 -3.63 -3.78
C TYR A 70 9.35 -5.05 -4.21
N ALA A 71 10.61 -5.34 -4.49
CA ALA A 71 11.07 -6.63 -5.02
C ALA A 71 10.68 -7.81 -4.13
N LYS A 72 10.74 -7.65 -2.80
CA LYS A 72 10.35 -8.67 -1.81
C LYS A 72 8.90 -9.14 -1.94
N ASN A 73 8.01 -8.26 -2.44
CA ASN A 73 6.57 -8.52 -2.56
C ASN A 73 6.13 -8.73 -4.02
N TYR A 74 7.01 -8.55 -5.00
CA TYR A 74 6.69 -8.72 -6.41
C TYR A 74 6.39 -10.18 -6.74
N LYS A 75 5.25 -10.43 -7.37
CA LYS A 75 4.67 -11.77 -7.60
C LYS A 75 4.40 -12.57 -6.31
N ARG A 76 4.48 -11.90 -5.18
CA ARG A 76 4.19 -12.42 -3.82
C ARG A 76 3.17 -11.51 -3.15
N GLY A 77 2.92 -11.69 -1.85
CA GLY A 77 2.02 -10.82 -1.10
C GLY A 77 0.71 -10.58 -1.84
N MET A 78 0.36 -9.31 -2.04
CA MET A 78 -0.91 -8.94 -2.68
C MET A 78 -0.99 -9.32 -4.16
N ASP A 79 0.11 -9.32 -4.90
CA ASP A 79 0.15 -9.80 -6.30
C ASP A 79 -0.29 -11.26 -6.38
N ARG A 80 0.26 -12.09 -5.49
CA ARG A 80 -0.09 -13.52 -5.41
C ARG A 80 -1.54 -13.72 -4.96
N PHE A 81 -2.01 -12.96 -3.97
CA PHE A 81 -3.39 -13.09 -3.51
C PHE A 81 -4.39 -12.74 -4.62
N LEU A 82 -4.14 -11.69 -5.40
CA LEU A 82 -4.94 -11.36 -6.58
C LEU A 82 -4.95 -12.52 -7.57
N CYS A 83 -3.78 -13.05 -7.92
CA CYS A 83 -3.67 -14.14 -8.88
C CYS A 83 -4.33 -15.43 -8.37
N MET A 84 -4.22 -15.75 -7.09
CA MET A 84 -4.95 -16.87 -6.46
C MET A 84 -6.47 -16.70 -6.56
N HIS A 85 -6.98 -15.48 -6.32
CA HIS A 85 -8.40 -15.17 -6.47
C HIS A 85 -8.87 -15.38 -7.91
N LEU A 86 -8.05 -15.06 -8.88
CA LEU A 86 -8.34 -15.17 -10.32
C LEU A 86 -8.03 -16.56 -10.89
N GLY A 87 -7.33 -17.42 -10.16
CA GLY A 87 -6.91 -18.74 -10.63
C GLY A 87 -5.84 -18.69 -11.73
N ILE A 88 -4.98 -17.65 -11.72
CA ILE A 88 -3.90 -17.46 -12.71
C ILE A 88 -2.54 -17.45 -12.02
N ASP A 89 -1.49 -17.68 -12.81
CA ASP A 89 -0.10 -17.58 -12.32
C ASP A 89 0.38 -16.11 -12.39
N PRO A 90 1.03 -15.56 -11.35
CA PRO A 90 1.62 -14.24 -11.40
C PRO A 90 2.60 -14.03 -12.55
N SER A 91 3.34 -15.08 -12.93
CA SER A 91 4.28 -15.01 -14.05
C SER A 91 3.59 -14.90 -15.41
N ALA A 92 2.34 -15.36 -15.53
CA ALA A 92 1.55 -15.16 -16.75
C ALA A 92 1.20 -13.68 -16.96
N VAL A 93 0.89 -12.95 -15.88
CA VAL A 93 0.65 -11.49 -15.93
C VAL A 93 1.92 -10.74 -16.33
N GLU A 94 3.06 -11.08 -15.71
CA GLU A 94 4.36 -10.51 -16.08
C GLU A 94 4.69 -10.75 -17.56
N LYS A 95 4.54 -12.00 -18.04
CA LYS A 95 4.76 -12.36 -19.42
C LYS A 95 3.92 -11.53 -20.39
N ILE A 96 2.64 -11.34 -20.09
CA ILE A 96 1.74 -10.49 -20.90
C ILE A 96 2.30 -9.08 -21.01
N VAL A 97 2.74 -8.47 -19.90
CA VAL A 97 3.32 -7.12 -19.91
C VAL A 97 4.60 -7.07 -20.74
N PHE A 98 5.45 -8.08 -20.63
CA PHE A 98 6.73 -8.15 -21.37
C PHE A 98 6.51 -8.30 -22.89
N GLU A 99 5.49 -9.05 -23.29
CA GLU A 99 5.15 -9.36 -24.69
C GLU A 99 4.19 -8.37 -25.34
N SER A 100 3.80 -7.31 -24.65
CA SER A 100 2.88 -6.28 -25.16
C SER A 100 3.60 -4.95 -25.35
N ALA A 101 3.28 -4.24 -26.42
CA ALA A 101 3.82 -2.93 -26.70
C ALA A 101 2.97 -1.80 -26.09
N THR A 102 1.67 -2.00 -25.95
CA THR A 102 0.71 -1.00 -25.46
C THR A 102 -0.16 -1.53 -24.35
N ASP A 103 -0.85 -0.64 -23.64
CA ASP A 103 -1.78 -0.97 -22.56
C ASP A 103 -3.03 -1.69 -23.09
N GLU A 104 -3.48 -1.34 -24.28
CA GLU A 104 -4.60 -2.00 -24.97
C GLU A 104 -4.28 -3.47 -25.28
N GLU A 105 -3.02 -3.74 -25.70
CA GLU A 105 -2.59 -5.14 -25.90
C GLU A 105 -2.51 -5.91 -24.58
N ILE A 106 -2.07 -5.26 -23.49
CA ILE A 106 -2.07 -5.86 -22.15
C ILE A 106 -3.50 -6.21 -21.77
N ASP A 107 -4.43 -5.28 -21.91
CA ASP A 107 -5.84 -5.48 -21.56
C ASP A 107 -6.49 -6.59 -22.38
N ALA A 108 -6.24 -6.65 -23.69
CA ALA A 108 -6.76 -7.69 -24.56
C ALA A 108 -6.23 -9.08 -24.17
N LYS A 109 -4.92 -9.21 -23.89
CA LYS A 109 -4.31 -10.48 -23.46
C LYS A 109 -4.76 -10.88 -22.05
N LEU A 110 -4.91 -9.91 -21.13
CA LEU A 110 -5.48 -10.18 -19.81
C LEU A 110 -6.93 -10.67 -19.92
N ALA A 111 -7.75 -10.06 -20.75
CA ALA A 111 -9.13 -10.49 -20.96
C ALA A 111 -9.23 -11.94 -21.42
N ALA A 112 -8.25 -12.43 -22.19
CA ALA A 112 -8.21 -13.79 -22.68
C ALA A 112 -7.87 -14.84 -21.60
N ILE A 113 -7.11 -14.48 -20.56
CA ILE A 113 -6.70 -15.41 -19.49
C ILE A 113 -7.52 -15.27 -18.20
N LEU A 114 -8.18 -14.13 -18.01
CA LEU A 114 -8.96 -13.88 -16.81
C LEU A 114 -10.28 -14.67 -16.86
N PRO A 115 -10.73 -15.25 -15.73
CA PRO A 115 -12.01 -15.95 -15.68
C PRO A 115 -13.16 -15.01 -16.01
N ALA A 116 -14.21 -15.54 -16.65
CA ALA A 116 -15.43 -14.77 -16.95
C ALA A 116 -16.10 -14.27 -15.66
N ASP A 117 -16.20 -15.13 -14.64
CA ASP A 117 -16.63 -14.77 -13.29
C ASP A 117 -15.41 -14.36 -12.43
N ARG A 118 -15.01 -13.10 -12.52
CA ARG A 118 -13.88 -12.54 -11.77
C ARG A 118 -14.22 -12.22 -10.32
N ARG A 119 -15.48 -12.32 -9.93
CA ARG A 119 -15.98 -11.97 -8.58
C ARG A 119 -15.38 -10.67 -8.05
N VAL A 120 -15.36 -9.61 -8.88
CA VAL A 120 -14.70 -8.33 -8.64
C VAL A 120 -15.09 -7.72 -7.29
N ALA A 121 -16.41 -7.69 -6.99
CA ALA A 121 -16.90 -7.13 -5.72
C ALA A 121 -16.38 -7.91 -4.50
N LYS A 122 -16.24 -9.24 -4.61
CA LYS A 122 -15.67 -10.08 -3.57
C LYS A 122 -14.20 -9.73 -3.36
N TRP A 123 -13.41 -9.72 -4.43
CA TRP A 123 -11.99 -9.38 -4.37
C TRP A 123 -11.77 -7.99 -3.77
N ASN A 124 -12.43 -6.98 -4.30
CA ASN A 124 -12.22 -5.60 -3.87
C ASN A 124 -12.54 -5.41 -2.38
N ARG A 125 -13.61 -6.05 -1.89
CA ARG A 125 -13.92 -6.05 -0.46
C ARG A 125 -12.84 -6.75 0.38
N GLU A 126 -12.43 -7.96 0.01
CA GLU A 126 -11.39 -8.71 0.72
C GLU A 126 -10.04 -8.00 0.67
N TYR A 127 -9.75 -7.32 -0.43
CA TYR A 127 -8.52 -6.54 -0.60
C TYR A 127 -8.45 -5.37 0.37
N VAL A 128 -9.49 -4.53 0.44
CA VAL A 128 -9.49 -3.36 1.34
C VAL A 128 -9.60 -3.74 2.83
N GLN A 129 -10.12 -4.93 3.13
CA GLN A 129 -10.21 -5.45 4.49
C GLN A 129 -8.97 -6.25 4.93
N LYS A 130 -8.00 -6.44 4.05
CA LYS A 130 -6.78 -7.19 4.38
C LYS A 130 -6.02 -6.49 5.51
N GLY A 131 -5.79 -7.19 6.60
CA GLY A 131 -5.15 -6.62 7.80
C GLY A 131 -6.11 -6.37 8.96
N MET A 132 -7.42 -6.40 8.73
CA MET A 132 -8.42 -6.11 9.78
C MET A 132 -8.70 -7.30 10.72
N THR A 133 -8.22 -8.50 10.41
CA THR A 133 -8.30 -9.66 11.31
C THR A 133 -7.32 -9.52 12.47
N PRO A 134 -7.49 -10.23 13.61
CA PRO A 134 -6.53 -10.16 14.72
C PRO A 134 -5.08 -10.39 14.30
N SER A 135 -4.81 -11.43 13.49
CA SER A 135 -3.46 -11.70 12.97
C SER A 135 -2.98 -10.61 11.99
N GLY A 136 -3.89 -10.03 11.23
CA GLY A 136 -3.60 -8.90 10.34
C GLY A 136 -3.26 -7.64 11.13
N ARG A 137 -3.93 -7.38 12.24
CA ARG A 137 -3.61 -6.26 13.15
C ARG A 137 -2.23 -6.39 13.77
N GLU A 138 -1.83 -7.60 14.17
CA GLU A 138 -0.45 -7.84 14.66
C GLU A 138 0.58 -7.57 13.58
N PHE A 139 0.34 -8.00 12.34
CA PHE A 139 1.19 -7.66 11.19
C PHE A 139 1.32 -6.14 10.98
N LEU A 140 0.19 -5.41 11.00
CA LEU A 140 0.20 -3.95 10.85
C LEU A 140 0.98 -3.27 11.98
N LYS A 141 0.79 -3.73 13.23
CA LYS A 141 1.51 -3.24 14.40
C LYS A 141 3.02 -3.43 14.25
N GLU A 142 3.46 -4.61 13.83
CA GLU A 142 4.87 -4.90 13.58
C GLU A 142 5.42 -4.01 12.47
N ALA A 143 4.71 -3.90 11.34
CA ALA A 143 5.13 -3.08 10.22
C ALA A 143 5.27 -1.60 10.60
N LEU A 144 4.26 -1.02 11.27
CA LEU A 144 4.29 0.37 11.73
C LEU A 144 5.37 0.59 12.80
N THR A 145 5.63 -0.38 13.67
CA THR A 145 6.73 -0.30 14.64
C THR A 145 8.08 -0.25 13.94
N ASN A 146 8.30 -1.09 12.93
CA ASN A 146 9.51 -1.09 12.11
C ASN A 146 9.70 0.21 11.31
N MET A 147 8.61 0.89 10.97
CA MET A 147 8.61 2.21 10.34
C MET A 147 8.78 3.37 11.35
N GLY A 148 8.82 3.10 12.66
CA GLY A 148 8.86 4.13 13.71
C GLY A 148 7.54 4.88 13.92
N CYS A 149 6.42 4.33 13.44
CA CYS A 149 5.09 4.95 13.41
C CYS A 149 4.04 4.11 14.15
N ALA A 150 4.43 3.44 15.24
CA ALA A 150 3.54 2.55 16.01
C ALA A 150 2.27 3.24 16.55
N ASP A 151 2.32 4.55 16.76
CA ASP A 151 1.22 5.40 17.20
C ASP A 151 0.11 5.56 16.12
N ARG A 152 0.39 5.17 14.87
CA ARG A 152 -0.57 5.24 13.75
C ARG A 152 -1.48 4.02 13.62
N LEU A 153 -1.34 3.02 14.49
CA LEU A 153 -2.08 1.76 14.38
C LEU A 153 -3.61 1.92 14.37
N GLU A 154 -4.14 2.92 15.05
CA GLU A 154 -5.59 3.18 15.05
C GLU A 154 -6.10 3.85 13.76
N GLN A 155 -5.21 4.46 12.99
CA GLN A 155 -5.52 5.15 11.73
C GLN A 155 -5.27 4.25 10.52
N ILE A 156 -4.23 3.44 10.59
CA ILE A 156 -3.85 2.49 9.53
C ILE A 156 -4.49 1.14 9.84
N ILE A 157 -5.66 0.89 9.29
CA ILE A 157 -6.48 -0.25 9.64
C ILE A 157 -6.35 -1.44 8.68
N SER A 158 -5.76 -1.23 7.52
CA SER A 158 -5.60 -2.26 6.49
C SER A 158 -4.19 -2.27 5.89
N VAL A 159 -3.84 -3.36 5.22
CA VAL A 159 -2.60 -3.44 4.42
C VAL A 159 -2.62 -2.45 3.26
N THR A 160 -3.81 -2.13 2.74
CA THR A 160 -3.99 -1.12 1.69
C THR A 160 -3.66 0.27 2.21
N ASP A 161 -4.17 0.63 3.42
CA ASP A 161 -3.79 1.89 4.08
C ASP A 161 -2.29 1.95 4.34
N LEU A 162 -1.70 0.84 4.81
CA LEU A 162 -0.26 0.77 5.07
C LEU A 162 0.56 1.06 3.80
N MET A 163 0.14 0.55 2.64
CA MET A 163 0.80 0.85 1.37
C MET A 163 0.70 2.33 0.99
N GLU A 164 -0.47 2.93 1.15
CA GLU A 164 -0.69 4.35 0.86
C GLU A 164 0.07 5.25 1.85
N PHE A 165 0.12 4.86 3.12
CA PHE A 165 0.85 5.55 4.16
C PHE A 165 2.38 5.51 3.92
N ASP A 166 2.93 4.32 3.61
CA ASP A 166 4.35 4.14 3.31
C ASP A 166 4.80 4.93 2.08
N GLU A 167 3.91 5.11 1.12
CA GLU A 167 4.14 5.91 -0.09
C GLU A 167 3.74 7.39 0.07
N GLY A 168 3.37 7.82 1.28
CA GLY A 168 3.07 9.23 1.60
C GLY A 168 1.80 9.79 0.95
N ARG A 169 0.84 8.92 0.58
CA ARG A 169 -0.43 9.34 -0.02
C ARG A 169 -1.53 9.60 1.00
N ILE A 170 -1.42 9.04 2.19
CA ILE A 170 -2.29 9.32 3.35
C ILE A 170 -1.43 9.68 4.55
N GLU A 171 -2.04 10.46 5.49
CA GLU A 171 -1.40 10.97 6.70
C GLU A 171 -1.68 10.08 7.91
#